data_22655a5710424400d6267f7a12cc2962
#
_entry.id   22655a5710424400d6267f7a12cc2962
#
_cell.length_a   1.000
_cell.length_b   1.000
_cell.length_c   1.000
_cell.angle_alpha   90.00
_cell.angle_beta   90.00
_cell.angle_gamma   90.00
#
_symmetry.space_group_name_H-M   'P 1'
#
loop_
_entity.id
_entity.type
_entity.pdbx_description
1 polymer ?
#
loop_
_entity_poly.entity_id
_entity_poly.type
_entity_poly.pdbx_seq_one_letter_code
_entity_poly.pdbx_strand_id
1 'polypeptide(L)'
;MKRYILIFLFLVVHLFGAELAVEKNFKESIIKSDAAQKPLMFIVSRHTCKYCVMLEKETLSQAEVIEKLNKDFVVYIAYVDDGDGFPEEFWRPGTPTIWFLNDNGEAMSEPIMGAIDKTNLLQVLDSVKTKFDEEKNLQQYNYTKSKL
;
A
#
# COMPACT_ATOMS: atom_id res chain seq x y z
N MET A 1 22.78 -34.63 -18.59
CA MET A 1 22.11 -33.52 -19.25
C MET A 1 20.78 -33.11 -18.60
N LYS A 2 19.89 -34.02 -18.17
CA LYS A 2 18.60 -33.65 -17.52
C LYS A 2 18.72 -32.86 -16.18
N ARG A 3 19.80 -33.08 -15.41
CA ARG A 3 20.01 -32.35 -14.11
C ARG A 3 20.35 -30.86 -14.28
N TYR A 4 21.03 -30.47 -15.36
CA TYR A 4 21.42 -29.07 -15.61
C TYR A 4 20.26 -28.23 -16.15
N ILE A 5 19.28 -28.86 -16.85
CA ILE A 5 18.09 -28.18 -17.37
C ILE A 5 17.18 -27.72 -16.22
N LEU A 6 17.05 -28.51 -15.15
CA LEU A 6 16.26 -28.15 -13.97
C LEU A 6 16.86 -26.97 -13.18
N ILE A 7 18.21 -26.89 -13.10
CA ILE A 7 18.91 -25.79 -12.43
C ILE A 7 18.75 -24.50 -13.24
N PHE A 8 18.77 -24.58 -14.57
CA PHE A 8 18.60 -23.43 -15.45
C PHE A 8 17.16 -22.88 -15.44
N LEU A 9 16.17 -23.76 -15.27
CA LEU A 9 14.75 -23.33 -15.16
C LEU A 9 14.49 -22.58 -13.86
N PHE A 10 15.20 -22.91 -12.76
CA PHE A 10 15.06 -22.20 -11.47
C PHE A 10 15.72 -20.83 -11.48
N LEU A 11 16.75 -20.61 -12.31
CA LEU A 11 17.46 -19.33 -12.40
C LEU A 11 16.70 -18.27 -13.22
N VAL A 12 15.82 -18.67 -14.12
CA VAL A 12 15.06 -17.77 -14.99
C VAL A 12 13.87 -17.10 -14.27
N VAL A 13 13.37 -17.72 -13.19
CA VAL A 13 12.20 -17.20 -12.45
C VAL A 13 12.50 -15.92 -11.63
N HIS A 14 13.76 -15.56 -11.42
CA HIS A 14 14.14 -14.39 -10.62
C HIS A 14 14.43 -13.10 -11.42
N LEU A 15 14.18 -13.10 -12.75
CA LEU A 15 14.46 -11.94 -13.63
C LEU A 15 13.24 -11.05 -13.92
N PHE A 16 12.05 -11.42 -13.44
CA PHE A 16 10.90 -10.51 -13.47
C PHE A 16 10.94 -9.66 -12.21
N GLY A 17 11.30 -8.39 -12.36
CA GLY A 17 11.16 -7.40 -11.30
C GLY A 17 9.73 -7.44 -10.74
N ALA A 18 9.57 -7.44 -9.42
CA ALA A 18 8.26 -7.41 -8.81
C ALA A 18 7.51 -6.15 -9.26
N GLU A 19 6.28 -6.30 -9.74
CA GLU A 19 5.38 -5.19 -10.02
C GLU A 19 4.60 -4.84 -8.76
N LEU A 20 4.28 -3.56 -8.58
CA LEU A 20 3.43 -3.12 -7.48
C LEU A 20 2.00 -3.66 -7.68
N ALA A 21 1.54 -4.45 -6.73
CA ALA A 21 0.18 -4.97 -6.71
C ALA A 21 -0.79 -3.87 -6.28
N VAL A 22 -1.65 -3.41 -7.18
CA VAL A 22 -2.64 -2.35 -6.94
C VAL A 22 -4.05 -2.92 -7.10
N GLU A 23 -4.94 -2.61 -6.15
CA GLU A 23 -6.33 -3.05 -6.17
C GLU A 23 -7.15 -2.22 -7.17
N LYS A 24 -8.27 -2.80 -7.65
CA LYS A 24 -9.08 -2.22 -8.73
C LYS A 24 -9.99 -1.09 -8.28
N ASN A 25 -10.43 -1.10 -7.04
CA ASN A 25 -11.32 -0.09 -6.47
C ASN A 25 -11.22 -0.06 -4.93
N PHE A 26 -11.76 1.01 -4.34
CA PHE A 26 -11.69 1.24 -2.90
C PHE A 26 -12.35 0.11 -2.08
N LYS A 27 -13.53 -0.36 -2.49
CA LYS A 27 -14.24 -1.42 -1.77
C LYS A 27 -13.46 -2.74 -1.73
N GLU A 28 -12.90 -3.15 -2.88
CA GLU A 28 -12.09 -4.36 -2.95
C GLU A 28 -10.81 -4.23 -2.12
N SER A 29 -10.20 -3.03 -2.09
CA SER A 29 -9.00 -2.78 -1.30
C SER A 29 -9.26 -2.92 0.22
N ILE A 30 -10.41 -2.45 0.72
CA ILE A 30 -10.79 -2.65 2.13
C ILE A 30 -11.03 -4.14 2.44
N ILE A 31 -11.79 -4.84 1.59
CA ILE A 31 -12.04 -6.29 1.78
C ILE A 31 -10.72 -7.07 1.82
N LYS A 32 -9.78 -6.72 0.95
CA LYS A 32 -8.47 -7.38 0.91
C LYS A 32 -7.59 -7.01 2.10
N SER A 33 -7.64 -5.76 2.55
CA SER A 33 -6.94 -5.26 3.73
C SER A 33 -7.38 -6.04 4.98
N ASP A 34 -8.69 -6.19 5.19
CA ASP A 34 -9.25 -6.99 6.28
C ASP A 34 -8.86 -8.47 6.17
N ALA A 35 -9.07 -9.09 5.01
CA ALA A 35 -8.72 -10.51 4.80
C ALA A 35 -7.22 -10.81 4.97
N ALA A 36 -6.34 -9.88 4.56
CA ALA A 36 -4.90 -10.03 4.67
C ALA A 36 -4.35 -9.56 6.03
N GLN A 37 -5.16 -8.89 6.86
CA GLN A 37 -4.74 -8.23 8.10
C GLN A 37 -3.54 -7.31 7.88
N LYS A 38 -3.65 -6.44 6.86
CA LYS A 38 -2.64 -5.47 6.46
C LYS A 38 -3.23 -4.06 6.38
N PRO A 39 -2.48 -3.01 6.71
CA PRO A 39 -2.92 -1.64 6.48
C PRO A 39 -3.05 -1.37 4.98
N LEU A 40 -3.96 -0.47 4.61
CA LEU A 40 -4.16 0.00 3.25
C LEU A 40 -3.42 1.33 3.04
N MET A 41 -2.54 1.38 2.04
CA MET A 41 -2.03 2.62 1.46
C MET A 41 -2.96 3.05 0.33
N PHE A 42 -3.70 4.12 0.57
CA PHE A 42 -4.66 4.68 -0.38
C PHE A 42 -4.16 6.00 -0.93
N ILE A 43 -4.07 6.12 -2.25
CA ILE A 43 -3.54 7.32 -2.93
C ILE A 43 -4.63 7.92 -3.81
N VAL A 44 -4.92 9.21 -3.62
CA VAL A 44 -5.73 9.99 -4.57
C VAL A 44 -4.78 10.67 -5.54
N SER A 45 -4.87 10.33 -6.82
CA SER A 45 -3.94 10.71 -7.87
C SER A 45 -4.64 11.33 -9.08
N ARG A 46 -3.86 11.86 -10.03
CA ARG A 46 -4.28 12.31 -11.36
C ARG A 46 -3.18 12.06 -12.38
N HIS A 47 -3.54 11.60 -13.57
CA HIS A 47 -2.58 11.39 -14.66
C HIS A 47 -1.91 12.68 -15.12
N THR A 48 -2.64 13.81 -15.05
CA THR A 48 -2.14 15.14 -15.49
C THR A 48 -1.37 15.89 -14.41
N CYS A 49 -1.28 15.36 -13.19
CA CYS A 49 -0.59 16.00 -12.07
C CYS A 49 0.91 15.67 -12.09
N LYS A 50 1.77 16.68 -12.23
CA LYS A 50 3.23 16.50 -12.23
C LYS A 50 3.76 15.74 -11.02
N TYR A 51 3.30 16.08 -9.82
CA TYR A 51 3.75 15.44 -8.57
C TYR A 51 3.22 14.01 -8.42
N CYS A 52 2.04 13.70 -8.99
CA CYS A 52 1.53 12.34 -9.03
C CYS A 52 2.40 11.44 -9.92
N VAL A 53 2.70 11.92 -11.13
CA VAL A 53 3.61 11.22 -12.06
C VAL A 53 5.00 11.03 -11.46
N MET A 54 5.51 12.03 -10.72
CA MET A 54 6.79 11.94 -10.03
C MET A 54 6.74 10.88 -8.92
N LEU A 55 5.71 10.86 -8.08
CA LEU A 55 5.51 9.84 -7.05
C LEU A 55 5.53 8.43 -7.65
N GLU A 56 4.77 8.21 -8.72
CA GLU A 56 4.64 6.90 -9.35
C GLU A 56 5.95 6.46 -10.02
N LYS A 57 6.60 7.36 -10.78
CA LYS A 57 7.79 7.01 -11.56
C LYS A 57 9.10 6.99 -10.77
N GLU A 58 9.22 7.82 -9.72
CA GLU A 58 10.49 7.98 -9.01
C GLU A 58 10.49 7.30 -7.64
N THR A 59 9.31 7.09 -7.03
CA THR A 59 9.20 6.48 -5.70
C THR A 59 8.54 5.11 -5.75
N LEU A 60 7.30 5.02 -6.27
CA LEU A 60 6.55 3.75 -6.25
C LEU A 60 7.11 2.69 -7.21
N SER A 61 7.93 3.08 -8.18
CA SER A 61 8.63 2.16 -9.09
C SER A 61 9.92 1.57 -8.51
N GLN A 62 10.37 2.03 -7.34
CA GLN A 62 11.61 1.53 -6.74
C GLN A 62 11.43 0.11 -6.17
N ALA A 63 12.34 -0.80 -6.48
CA ALA A 63 12.24 -2.21 -6.11
C ALA A 63 12.02 -2.42 -4.60
N GLU A 64 12.73 -1.70 -3.74
CA GLU A 64 12.56 -1.75 -2.28
C GLU A 64 11.17 -1.32 -1.82
N VAL A 65 10.60 -0.27 -2.46
CA VAL A 65 9.26 0.24 -2.15
C VAL A 65 8.21 -0.78 -2.58
N ILE A 66 8.35 -1.33 -3.79
CA ILE A 66 7.45 -2.37 -4.31
C ILE A 66 7.47 -3.60 -3.40
N GLU A 67 8.65 -4.08 -3.01
CA GLU A 67 8.79 -5.23 -2.11
C GLU A 67 8.11 -4.97 -0.77
N LYS A 68 8.37 -3.82 -0.15
CA LYS A 68 7.79 -3.41 1.13
C LYS A 68 6.26 -3.30 1.04
N LEU A 69 5.75 -2.63 0.02
CA LEU A 69 4.31 -2.45 -0.18
C LEU A 69 3.62 -3.79 -0.44
N ASN A 70 4.10 -4.61 -1.34
CA ASN A 70 3.50 -5.91 -1.64
C ASN A 70 3.52 -6.86 -0.42
N LYS A 71 4.57 -6.80 0.39
CA LYS A 71 4.70 -7.62 1.59
C LYS A 71 3.77 -7.18 2.71
N ASP A 72 3.74 -5.89 3.03
CA ASP A 72 3.22 -5.39 4.31
C ASP A 72 1.93 -4.58 4.17
N PHE A 73 1.52 -4.22 2.94
CA PHE A 73 0.38 -3.35 2.67
C PHE A 73 -0.55 -3.93 1.60
N VAL A 74 -1.77 -3.43 1.59
CA VAL A 74 -2.63 -3.40 0.41
C VAL A 74 -2.51 -2.01 -0.20
N VAL A 75 -2.53 -1.88 -1.52
CA VAL A 75 -2.37 -0.58 -2.20
C VAL A 75 -3.56 -0.34 -3.13
N TYR A 76 -4.13 0.85 -3.06
CA TYR A 76 -5.11 1.34 -4.03
C TYR A 76 -4.76 2.76 -4.47
N ILE A 77 -4.83 3.01 -5.78
CA ILE A 77 -4.62 4.33 -6.37
C ILE A 77 -5.90 4.72 -7.09
N ALA A 78 -6.58 5.78 -6.62
CA ALA A 78 -7.75 6.35 -7.28
C ALA A 78 -7.33 7.50 -8.20
N TYR A 79 -7.61 7.39 -9.47
CA TYR A 79 -7.40 8.46 -10.45
C TYR A 79 -8.69 9.28 -10.62
N VAL A 80 -8.68 10.50 -10.11
CA VAL A 80 -9.86 11.38 -10.13
C VAL A 80 -10.28 11.74 -11.56
N ASP A 81 -9.32 11.82 -12.49
CA ASP A 81 -9.55 12.07 -13.91
C ASP A 81 -10.15 10.86 -14.67
N ASP A 82 -10.04 9.64 -14.11
CA ASP A 82 -10.75 8.45 -14.62
C ASP A 82 -12.14 8.28 -13.99
N GLY A 83 -12.48 9.10 -13.00
CA GLY A 83 -13.75 9.00 -12.28
C GLY A 83 -13.78 7.91 -11.20
N ASP A 84 -12.60 7.48 -10.71
CA ASP A 84 -12.50 6.50 -9.64
C ASP A 84 -13.18 7.00 -8.36
N GLY A 85 -14.07 6.16 -7.83
CA GLY A 85 -14.85 6.49 -6.63
C GLY A 85 -14.15 6.10 -5.34
N PHE A 86 -14.25 6.99 -4.34
CA PHE A 86 -13.84 6.75 -2.96
C PHE A 86 -14.69 7.61 -2.00
N PRO A 87 -14.74 7.31 -0.68
CA PRO A 87 -15.51 8.10 0.28
C PRO A 87 -15.06 9.56 0.35
N GLU A 88 -16.02 10.49 0.42
CA GLU A 88 -15.79 11.94 0.37
C GLU A 88 -14.89 12.43 1.53
N GLU A 89 -14.92 11.77 2.66
CA GLU A 89 -14.07 12.07 3.83
C GLU A 89 -12.57 12.02 3.56
N PHE A 90 -12.15 11.28 2.53
CA PHE A 90 -10.74 11.21 2.10
C PHE A 90 -10.37 12.27 1.07
N TRP A 91 -11.31 13.05 0.62
CA TRP A 91 -11.01 14.14 -0.31
C TRP A 91 -10.21 15.25 0.38
N ARG A 92 -9.12 15.68 -0.29
CA ARG A 92 -8.33 16.86 0.10
C ARG A 92 -8.04 17.70 -1.14
N PRO A 93 -7.95 19.05 -0.99
CA PRO A 93 -7.60 19.92 -2.11
C PRO A 93 -6.12 19.74 -2.47
N GLY A 94 -5.85 18.93 -3.48
CA GLY A 94 -4.51 18.66 -4.01
C GLY A 94 -4.23 17.18 -4.23
N THR A 95 -3.33 16.90 -5.16
CA THR A 95 -2.86 15.56 -5.49
C THR A 95 -1.34 15.56 -5.69
N PRO A 96 -0.64 14.44 -5.39
CA PRO A 96 -1.18 13.24 -4.78
C PRO A 96 -1.53 13.48 -3.31
N THR A 97 -2.54 12.76 -2.79
CA THR A 97 -2.85 12.67 -1.37
C THR A 97 -2.72 11.22 -0.94
N ILE A 98 -1.86 10.93 0.04
CA ILE A 98 -1.55 9.58 0.48
C ILE A 98 -2.14 9.36 1.86
N TRP A 99 -3.07 8.45 1.97
CA TRP A 99 -3.70 7.99 3.20
C TRP A 99 -3.15 6.63 3.63
N PHE A 100 -3.08 6.43 4.93
CA PHE A 100 -2.89 5.12 5.52
C PHE A 100 -4.13 4.77 6.34
N LEU A 101 -4.79 3.68 5.97
CA LEU A 101 -6.01 3.21 6.63
C LEU A 101 -5.72 1.88 7.32
N ASN A 102 -6.42 1.64 8.43
CA ASN A 102 -6.42 0.32 9.05
C ASN A 102 -7.28 -0.66 8.21
N ASP A 103 -7.34 -1.91 8.63
CA ASP A 103 -8.04 -2.97 7.90
C ASP A 103 -9.57 -2.86 7.90
N ASN A 104 -10.14 -1.96 8.70
CA ASN A 104 -11.58 -1.61 8.66
C ASN A 104 -11.87 -0.34 7.84
N GLY A 105 -10.83 0.30 7.26
CA GLY A 105 -10.97 1.46 6.40
C GLY A 105 -10.92 2.81 7.10
N GLU A 106 -10.58 2.87 8.38
CA GLU A 106 -10.43 4.13 9.12
C GLU A 106 -9.02 4.70 8.96
N ALA A 107 -8.92 6.03 8.88
CA ALA A 107 -7.63 6.71 8.77
C ALA A 107 -6.78 6.54 10.04
N MET A 108 -5.55 6.07 9.89
CA MET A 108 -4.60 5.91 10.99
C MET A 108 -3.90 7.21 11.38
N SER A 109 -3.90 8.20 10.48
CA SER A 109 -3.30 9.53 10.67
C SER A 109 -3.83 10.51 9.63
N GLU A 110 -3.44 11.78 9.76
CA GLU A 110 -3.61 12.75 8.67
C GLU A 110 -2.83 12.31 7.42
N PRO A 111 -3.30 12.66 6.21
CA PRO A 111 -2.67 12.25 4.96
C PRO A 111 -1.37 13.00 4.69
N ILE A 112 -0.51 12.38 3.89
CA ILE A 112 0.63 13.05 3.30
C ILE A 112 0.18 13.74 2.01
N MET A 113 0.42 15.05 1.92
CA MET A 113 0.07 15.86 0.76
C MET A 113 1.30 16.05 -0.14
N GLY A 114 1.17 15.75 -1.43
CA GLY A 114 2.25 15.88 -2.41
C GLY A 114 3.10 14.61 -2.55
N ALA A 115 4.10 14.69 -3.44
CA ALA A 115 5.03 13.58 -3.66
C ALA A 115 6.01 13.44 -2.49
N ILE A 116 6.34 12.20 -2.17
CA ILE A 116 7.32 11.82 -1.15
C ILE A 116 8.42 10.99 -1.81
N ASP A 117 9.67 11.21 -1.43
CA ASP A 117 10.79 10.42 -1.94
C ASP A 117 10.88 9.01 -1.32
N LYS A 118 11.69 8.15 -1.92
CA LYS A 118 11.86 6.75 -1.51
C LYS A 118 12.23 6.61 -0.03
N THR A 119 13.22 7.36 0.43
CA THR A 119 13.75 7.22 1.81
C THR A 119 12.72 7.58 2.84
N ASN A 120 12.05 8.71 2.65
CA ASN A 120 11.00 9.16 3.55
C ASN A 120 9.78 8.23 3.49
N LEU A 121 9.39 7.75 2.29
CA LEU A 121 8.28 6.80 2.19
C LEU A 121 8.57 5.49 2.94
N LEU A 122 9.76 4.90 2.79
CA LEU A 122 10.12 3.68 3.52
C LEU A 122 10.05 3.86 5.05
N GLN A 123 10.51 5.01 5.57
CA GLN A 123 10.39 5.32 7.00
C GLN A 123 8.93 5.44 7.45
N VAL A 124 8.09 6.08 6.64
CA VAL A 124 6.64 6.18 6.91
C VAL A 124 6.00 4.79 6.89
N LEU A 125 6.31 3.95 5.90
CA LEU A 125 5.78 2.59 5.81
C LEU A 125 6.15 1.75 7.04
N ASP A 126 7.39 1.84 7.53
CA ASP A 126 7.82 1.16 8.75
C ASP A 126 7.04 1.64 9.98
N SER A 127 6.86 2.94 10.12
CA SER A 127 6.12 3.55 11.23
C SER A 127 4.65 3.15 11.22
N VAL A 128 4.00 3.20 10.05
CA VAL A 128 2.59 2.81 9.88
C VAL A 128 2.40 1.33 10.18
N LYS A 129 3.28 0.45 9.66
CA LYS A 129 3.20 -0.98 9.92
C LYS A 129 3.36 -1.31 11.41
N THR A 130 4.32 -0.68 12.07
CA THR A 130 4.52 -0.84 13.52
C THR A 130 3.28 -0.42 14.30
N LYS A 131 2.73 0.75 14.03
CA LYS A 131 1.50 1.25 14.67
C LYS A 131 0.32 0.30 14.44
N PHE A 132 0.12 -0.15 13.21
CA PHE A 132 -0.94 -1.10 12.87
C PHE A 132 -0.83 -2.41 13.68
N ASP A 133 0.38 -2.99 13.77
CA ASP A 133 0.62 -4.22 14.50
C ASP A 133 0.40 -4.05 16.01
N GLU A 134 0.80 -2.92 16.58
CA GLU A 134 0.55 -2.59 17.99
C GLU A 134 -0.95 -2.48 18.29
N GLU A 135 -1.72 -1.79 17.45
CA GLU A 135 -3.17 -1.65 17.57
C GLU A 135 -3.88 -3.02 17.49
N LYS A 136 -3.49 -3.88 16.55
CA LYS A 136 -4.02 -5.25 16.41
C LYS A 136 -3.71 -6.11 17.64
N ASN A 137 -2.51 -6.05 18.17
CA ASN A 137 -2.12 -6.76 19.38
C ASN A 137 -2.93 -6.32 20.61
N LEU A 138 -3.18 -5.01 20.76
CA LEU A 138 -4.00 -4.46 21.84
C LEU A 138 -5.47 -4.92 21.71
N GLN A 139 -6.03 -4.92 20.52
CA GLN A 139 -7.39 -5.41 20.28
C GLN A 139 -7.50 -6.89 20.64
N GLN A 140 -6.56 -7.71 20.21
CA GLN A 140 -6.52 -9.15 20.51
C GLN A 140 -6.39 -9.40 22.03
N TYR A 141 -5.54 -8.65 22.72
CA TYR A 141 -5.40 -8.74 24.18
C TYR A 141 -6.70 -8.41 24.91
N ASN A 142 -7.33 -7.29 24.55
CA ASN A 142 -8.59 -6.86 25.15
C ASN A 142 -9.73 -7.84 24.89
N TYR A 143 -9.81 -8.40 23.68
CA TYR A 143 -10.79 -9.43 23.35
C TYR A 143 -10.60 -10.70 24.19
N THR A 144 -9.38 -11.15 24.38
CA THR A 144 -9.07 -12.34 25.20
C THR A 144 -9.42 -12.08 26.67
N LYS A 145 -9.09 -10.90 27.22
CA LYS A 145 -9.39 -10.52 28.59
C LYS A 145 -10.89 -10.39 28.87
N SER A 146 -11.69 -9.99 27.91
CA SER A 146 -13.15 -9.85 28.05
C SER A 146 -13.90 -11.19 28.13
N LYS A 147 -13.24 -12.29 27.76
CA LYS A 147 -13.80 -13.66 27.79
C LYS A 147 -13.43 -14.47 29.03
N LEU A 148 -12.58 -13.94 29.90
CA LEU A 148 -12.19 -14.55 31.16
C LEU A 148 -13.04 -14.03 32.32
#